data_48334722eb4f139bb3fb0608a41ea863
#
_entry.id   48334722eb4f139bb3fb0608a41ea863
#
_cell.length_a   1.000
_cell.length_b   1.000
_cell.length_c   1.000
_cell.angle_alpha   90.00
_cell.angle_beta   90.00
_cell.angle_gamma   90.00
#
_symmetry.space_group_name_H-M   'P 1'
#
loop_
_entity.id
_entity.type
_entity.pdbx_description
1 polymer ?
#
loop_
_entity_poly.entity_id
_entity_poly.type
_entity_poly.pdbx_seq_one_letter_code
_entity_poly.pdbx_strand_id
1 'polypeptide(L)'
;MNSMKHVLLFTLVCVLNFSALAEKKLVKVFILAGQSNMEGKGKIDPLLNHQIKAPETKAFFGHLHKNGKYIERDDVWINYLDRRGKLTVGYGSPGKIGPELEFGNTVGNHYVEPVLIIKTAWGGKSIARDFRPPSSGLQSKEKIAEFVENMCNRDFNNQIRSEWNKAKKDSPKITRKEIEAKSSASLDGIRKAKAAEYRKQVEGSYGYFYRLMMEEIEVTLKEFKQRFPDYDERGYEIAGFVWFQGWNDMYNGFQDEYATNMANFIRDVRKDLKSPKLPFVIGLMGQNGFKEAQGNMALVKAAQLSMNDIAAFKGNVKAIPTDVYWDKKADAAYPTWRDNFEAWEKIGSDRPYHYLGSTITFSKIGRAFGEAMLELRKGK
;
A
#
# COMPACT_ATOMS: atom_id res chain seq x y z
N MET A 1 -83.52 -43.22 -26.51
CA MET A 1 -82.64 -42.65 -27.53
C MET A 1 -81.80 -41.54 -26.84
N ASN A 2 -80.63 -41.93 -26.37
CA ASN A 2 -79.77 -41.03 -25.53
C ASN A 2 -78.69 -40.36 -26.40
N SER A 3 -78.74 -39.04 -26.42
CA SER A 3 -77.69 -38.20 -27.03
C SER A 3 -76.62 -37.89 -25.98
N MET A 4 -75.46 -38.44 -26.16
CA MET A 4 -74.26 -38.17 -25.31
C MET A 4 -73.57 -36.93 -25.89
N LYS A 5 -73.56 -35.79 -25.13
CA LYS A 5 -72.77 -34.61 -25.44
C LYS A 5 -71.36 -34.76 -24.92
N HIS A 6 -70.41 -34.77 -25.84
CA HIS A 6 -68.95 -34.75 -25.47
C HIS A 6 -68.60 -33.32 -25.15
N VAL A 7 -68.21 -33.08 -23.89
CA VAL A 7 -67.56 -31.83 -23.45
C VAL A 7 -66.09 -32.01 -23.63
N LEU A 8 -65.45 -31.27 -24.54
CA LEU A 8 -63.99 -31.20 -24.74
C LEU A 8 -63.46 -30.18 -23.77
N LEU A 9 -62.67 -30.66 -22.75
CA LEU A 9 -61.99 -29.83 -21.78
C LEU A 9 -60.61 -29.44 -22.36
N PHE A 10 -60.49 -28.19 -22.84
CA PHE A 10 -59.19 -27.63 -23.24
C PHE A 10 -58.45 -27.21 -21.98
N THR A 11 -57.43 -28.00 -21.57
CA THR A 11 -56.49 -27.61 -20.52
C THR A 11 -55.42 -26.72 -21.11
N LEU A 12 -55.51 -25.41 -20.85
CA LEU A 12 -54.48 -24.43 -21.21
C LEU A 12 -53.30 -24.57 -20.26
N VAL A 13 -52.24 -25.23 -20.70
CA VAL A 13 -50.98 -25.31 -19.96
C VAL A 13 -50.22 -24.00 -20.18
N CYS A 14 -50.37 -23.05 -19.26
CA CYS A 14 -49.45 -21.89 -19.18
C CYS A 14 -48.06 -22.36 -18.73
N VAL A 15 -47.14 -22.55 -19.67
CA VAL A 15 -45.74 -22.68 -19.40
C VAL A 15 -45.22 -21.30 -18.98
N LEU A 16 -45.17 -21.06 -17.68
CA LEU A 16 -44.43 -19.92 -17.11
C LEU A 16 -42.95 -20.18 -17.30
N ASN A 17 -42.37 -19.59 -18.34
CA ASN A 17 -40.93 -19.48 -18.47
C ASN A 17 -40.40 -18.53 -17.37
N PHE A 18 -40.11 -19.07 -16.20
CA PHE A 18 -39.26 -18.43 -15.23
C PHE A 18 -37.84 -18.42 -15.83
N SER A 19 -37.50 -17.40 -16.61
CA SER A 19 -36.11 -17.05 -16.81
C SER A 19 -35.60 -16.62 -15.44
N ALA A 20 -34.96 -17.54 -14.71
CA ALA A 20 -34.21 -17.19 -13.54
C ALA A 20 -33.10 -16.25 -14.02
N LEU A 21 -33.30 -14.94 -13.83
CA LEU A 21 -32.24 -13.96 -13.93
C LEU A 21 -31.16 -14.43 -12.91
N ALA A 22 -30.09 -15.03 -13.40
CA ALA A 22 -28.97 -15.42 -12.54
C ALA A 22 -28.55 -14.18 -11.77
N GLU A 23 -28.69 -14.23 -10.44
CA GLU A 23 -28.33 -13.13 -9.56
C GLU A 23 -26.88 -12.75 -9.85
N LYS A 24 -26.64 -11.51 -10.27
CA LYS A 24 -25.31 -11.03 -10.62
C LYS A 24 -24.45 -11.04 -9.34
N LYS A 25 -23.42 -11.85 -9.33
CA LYS A 25 -22.50 -11.93 -8.19
C LYS A 25 -21.76 -10.61 -7.97
N LEU A 26 -21.62 -10.20 -6.72
CA LEU A 26 -21.03 -8.92 -6.30
C LEU A 26 -19.58 -8.76 -6.75
N VAL A 27 -19.18 -7.54 -7.11
CA VAL A 27 -17.77 -7.19 -7.36
C VAL A 27 -16.94 -7.43 -6.10
N LYS A 28 -15.78 -8.07 -6.23
CA LYS A 28 -14.84 -8.31 -5.13
C LYS A 28 -13.92 -7.11 -4.97
N VAL A 29 -14.06 -6.36 -3.88
CA VAL A 29 -13.25 -5.17 -3.60
C VAL A 29 -12.10 -5.53 -2.66
N PHE A 30 -10.86 -5.29 -3.09
CA PHE A 30 -9.66 -5.45 -2.27
C PHE A 30 -8.97 -4.11 -2.04
N ILE A 31 -8.56 -3.86 -0.80
CA ILE A 31 -7.85 -2.64 -0.41
C ILE A 31 -6.37 -2.98 -0.22
N LEU A 32 -5.49 -2.23 -0.88
CA LEU A 32 -4.05 -2.36 -0.77
C LEU A 32 -3.49 -1.06 -0.17
N ALA A 33 -3.03 -1.11 1.09
CA ALA A 33 -2.58 0.08 1.80
C ALA A 33 -1.16 -0.07 2.35
N GLY A 34 -0.45 1.04 2.50
CA GLY A 34 0.89 1.03 3.06
C GLY A 34 1.76 2.21 2.65
N GLN A 35 3.07 1.97 2.58
CA GLN A 35 4.05 2.99 2.22
C GLN A 35 4.71 2.70 0.85
N SER A 36 5.91 3.23 0.63
CA SER A 36 6.62 3.21 -0.66
C SER A 36 6.75 1.83 -1.33
N ASN A 37 6.84 0.75 -0.56
CA ASN A 37 6.86 -0.60 -1.13
C ASN A 37 5.47 -1.05 -1.58
N MET A 38 4.39 -0.59 -0.95
CA MET A 38 3.04 -0.76 -1.48
C MET A 38 2.79 0.17 -2.68
N GLU A 39 3.35 1.40 -2.69
CA GLU A 39 3.32 2.20 -3.93
C GLU A 39 3.91 1.42 -5.11
N GLY A 40 5.03 0.70 -4.89
CA GLY A 40 5.76 -0.03 -5.91
C GLY A 40 6.88 0.78 -6.57
N LYS A 41 8.04 0.15 -6.71
CA LYS A 41 9.28 0.81 -7.15
C LYS A 41 9.99 0.08 -8.32
N GLY A 42 9.38 -0.95 -8.88
CA GLY A 42 9.92 -1.65 -10.05
C GLY A 42 9.70 -0.84 -11.33
N LYS A 43 10.76 -0.33 -11.97
CA LYS A 43 10.67 0.45 -13.21
C LYS A 43 10.08 -0.36 -14.37
N ILE A 44 9.23 0.27 -15.18
CA ILE A 44 8.74 -0.29 -16.42
C ILE A 44 9.83 -0.15 -17.49
N ASP A 45 10.30 1.04 -17.71
CA ASP A 45 11.36 1.33 -18.69
C ASP A 45 12.66 1.74 -17.98
N PRO A 46 13.81 1.12 -18.31
CA PRO A 46 13.97 0.00 -19.26
C PRO A 46 13.75 -1.40 -18.68
N LEU A 47 13.62 -1.55 -17.33
CA LEU A 47 13.75 -2.82 -16.60
C LEU A 47 12.71 -3.86 -17.03
N LEU A 48 11.42 -3.60 -16.82
CA LEU A 48 10.37 -4.57 -17.17
C LEU A 48 10.31 -4.80 -18.69
N ASN A 49 10.50 -3.72 -19.48
CA ASN A 49 10.55 -3.81 -20.95
C ASN A 49 11.68 -4.71 -21.45
N HIS A 50 12.79 -4.79 -20.73
CA HIS A 50 13.84 -5.77 -21.01
C HIS A 50 13.42 -7.16 -20.58
N GLN A 51 12.89 -7.31 -19.36
CA GLN A 51 12.60 -8.61 -18.75
C GLN A 51 11.48 -9.38 -19.43
N ILE A 52 10.49 -8.72 -20.05
CA ILE A 52 9.45 -9.40 -20.84
C ILE A 52 9.99 -10.04 -22.11
N LYS A 53 11.20 -9.67 -22.57
CA LYS A 53 11.85 -10.17 -23.77
C LYS A 53 13.02 -11.10 -23.46
N ALA A 54 13.70 -10.90 -22.33
CA ALA A 54 14.89 -11.64 -21.94
C ALA A 54 14.59 -13.14 -21.74
N PRO A 55 15.39 -14.06 -22.33
CA PRO A 55 15.11 -15.50 -22.28
C PRO A 55 14.86 -16.05 -20.89
N GLU A 56 15.58 -15.55 -19.88
CA GLU A 56 15.54 -16.02 -18.50
C GLU A 56 14.33 -15.54 -17.69
N THR A 57 13.64 -14.48 -18.17
CA THR A 57 12.52 -13.87 -17.44
C THR A 57 11.22 -13.78 -18.24
N LYS A 58 11.29 -13.94 -19.58
CA LYS A 58 10.11 -13.83 -20.45
C LYS A 58 8.98 -14.80 -20.08
N ALA A 59 9.31 -15.99 -19.60
CA ALA A 59 8.30 -16.98 -19.17
C ALA A 59 7.56 -16.51 -17.91
N PHE A 60 8.26 -15.81 -17.00
CA PHE A 60 7.67 -15.27 -15.79
C PHE A 60 6.72 -14.09 -16.06
N PHE A 61 7.05 -13.24 -17.02
CA PHE A 61 6.29 -12.04 -17.36
C PHE A 61 5.40 -12.17 -18.62
N GLY A 62 5.39 -13.33 -19.28
CA GLY A 62 4.70 -13.53 -20.56
C GLY A 62 3.20 -13.24 -20.53
N HIS A 63 2.56 -13.45 -19.38
CA HIS A 63 1.13 -13.16 -19.15
C HIS A 63 0.81 -11.66 -19.10
N LEU A 64 1.81 -10.78 -18.97
CA LEU A 64 1.62 -9.32 -18.94
C LEU A 64 1.62 -8.66 -20.30
N HIS A 65 2.00 -9.40 -21.36
CA HIS A 65 2.29 -8.79 -22.65
C HIS A 65 1.80 -9.65 -23.83
N LYS A 66 1.11 -9.05 -24.77
CA LYS A 66 0.61 -9.71 -25.98
C LYS A 66 0.65 -8.74 -27.16
N ASN A 67 1.11 -9.23 -28.30
CA ASN A 67 1.13 -8.47 -29.59
C ASN A 67 1.81 -7.09 -29.46
N GLY A 68 2.94 -7.00 -28.76
CA GLY A 68 3.69 -5.76 -28.61
C GLY A 68 3.14 -4.78 -27.56
N LYS A 69 2.07 -5.12 -26.84
CA LYS A 69 1.41 -4.25 -25.85
C LYS A 69 1.25 -4.94 -24.51
N TYR A 70 1.26 -4.17 -23.43
CA TYR A 70 0.84 -4.67 -22.12
C TYR A 70 -0.66 -4.97 -22.11
N ILE A 71 -1.01 -6.07 -21.46
CA ILE A 71 -2.41 -6.49 -21.31
C ILE A 71 -3.11 -5.60 -20.29
N GLU A 72 -4.30 -5.14 -20.63
CA GLU A 72 -5.26 -4.53 -19.71
C GLU A 72 -6.33 -5.57 -19.38
N ARG A 73 -6.60 -5.78 -18.07
CA ARG A 73 -7.58 -6.74 -17.59
C ARG A 73 -9.00 -6.16 -17.70
N ASP A 74 -9.88 -6.82 -18.43
CA ASP A 74 -11.28 -6.40 -18.53
C ASP A 74 -12.11 -6.68 -17.26
N ASP A 75 -11.65 -7.65 -16.47
CA ASP A 75 -12.30 -8.18 -15.27
C ASP A 75 -11.71 -7.65 -13.95
N VAL A 76 -10.61 -6.87 -14.01
CA VAL A 76 -9.97 -6.27 -12.83
C VAL A 76 -9.78 -4.78 -13.04
N TRP A 77 -10.40 -3.99 -12.19
CA TRP A 77 -10.22 -2.54 -12.13
C TRP A 77 -9.29 -2.14 -10.98
N ILE A 78 -8.66 -0.99 -11.11
CA ILE A 78 -7.83 -0.40 -10.06
C ILE A 78 -8.08 1.10 -9.94
N ASN A 79 -8.22 1.58 -8.70
CA ASN A 79 -8.14 2.99 -8.33
C ASN A 79 -6.91 3.19 -7.43
N TYR A 80 -6.01 4.06 -7.85
CA TYR A 80 -4.86 4.46 -7.06
C TYR A 80 -4.73 5.98 -7.07
N LEU A 81 -5.27 6.61 -6.04
CA LEU A 81 -5.35 8.07 -5.91
C LEU A 81 -6.02 8.70 -7.15
N ASP A 82 -5.28 9.54 -7.89
CA ASP A 82 -5.74 10.23 -9.10
C ASP A 82 -5.74 9.34 -10.37
N ARG A 83 -5.19 8.12 -10.31
CA ARG A 83 -5.08 7.16 -11.42
C ARG A 83 -6.06 6.02 -11.26
N ARG A 84 -6.81 5.71 -12.30
CA ARG A 84 -7.80 4.63 -12.31
C ARG A 84 -8.00 4.04 -13.70
N GLY A 85 -8.50 2.82 -13.76
CA GLY A 85 -8.82 2.12 -15.00
C GLY A 85 -8.77 0.60 -14.85
N LYS A 86 -8.62 -0.09 -15.97
CA LYS A 86 -8.35 -1.52 -16.03
C LYS A 86 -6.96 -1.82 -15.51
N LEU A 87 -6.79 -2.94 -14.80
CA LEU A 87 -5.49 -3.31 -14.26
C LEU A 87 -4.50 -3.61 -15.39
N THR A 88 -3.39 -2.91 -15.36
CA THR A 88 -2.23 -3.08 -16.23
C THR A 88 -0.97 -2.58 -15.51
N VAL A 89 0.16 -2.50 -16.20
CA VAL A 89 1.37 -1.87 -15.65
C VAL A 89 1.17 -0.35 -15.42
N GLY A 90 1.95 0.25 -14.52
CA GLY A 90 1.95 1.70 -14.32
C GLY A 90 1.19 2.19 -13.08
N TYR A 91 0.58 1.28 -12.30
CA TYR A 91 -0.05 1.63 -11.02
C TYR A 91 0.90 1.55 -9.82
N GLY A 92 2.21 1.48 -10.04
CA GLY A 92 3.24 1.77 -9.06
C GLY A 92 3.44 3.27 -8.83
N SER A 93 4.58 3.72 -8.31
CA SER A 93 5.04 5.11 -8.45
C SER A 93 5.13 5.46 -9.95
N PRO A 94 5.15 6.74 -10.35
CA PRO A 94 5.15 7.10 -11.78
C PRO A 94 6.16 6.30 -12.60
N GLY A 95 5.68 5.64 -13.67
CA GLY A 95 6.49 4.77 -14.54
C GLY A 95 6.95 3.45 -13.91
N LYS A 96 6.28 2.98 -12.85
CA LYS A 96 6.66 1.77 -12.10
C LYS A 96 5.49 0.82 -11.88
N ILE A 97 5.82 -0.40 -11.49
CA ILE A 97 4.88 -1.40 -10.95
C ILE A 97 5.15 -1.64 -9.46
N GLY A 98 4.17 -2.14 -8.77
CA GLY A 98 4.24 -2.60 -7.39
C GLY A 98 3.52 -3.94 -7.20
N PRO A 99 3.21 -4.32 -5.95
CA PRO A 99 2.51 -5.57 -5.65
C PRO A 99 1.11 -5.66 -6.26
N GLU A 100 0.46 -4.52 -6.57
CA GLU A 100 -0.90 -4.46 -7.11
C GLU A 100 -1.08 -5.26 -8.38
N LEU A 101 -0.05 -5.28 -9.25
CA LEU A 101 -0.13 -5.90 -10.55
C LEU A 101 -0.35 -7.42 -10.45
N GLU A 102 0.52 -8.11 -9.73
CA GLU A 102 0.39 -9.57 -9.58
C GLU A 102 -0.63 -9.97 -8.52
N PHE A 103 -0.91 -9.12 -7.52
CA PHE A 103 -2.06 -9.30 -6.66
C PHE A 103 -3.35 -9.37 -7.47
N GLY A 104 -3.57 -8.38 -8.32
CA GLY A 104 -4.78 -8.31 -9.14
C GLY A 104 -4.86 -9.43 -10.18
N ASN A 105 -3.74 -9.81 -10.80
CA ASN A 105 -3.70 -10.99 -11.68
C ASN A 105 -4.07 -12.28 -10.93
N THR A 106 -3.54 -12.46 -9.72
CA THR A 106 -3.81 -13.66 -8.90
C THR A 106 -5.27 -13.76 -8.51
N VAL A 107 -5.85 -12.68 -7.95
CA VAL A 107 -7.26 -12.72 -7.53
C VAL A 107 -8.21 -12.70 -8.71
N GLY A 108 -7.92 -11.95 -9.78
CA GLY A 108 -8.73 -11.91 -10.99
C GLY A 108 -8.78 -13.25 -11.72
N ASN A 109 -7.69 -14.03 -11.71
CA ASN A 109 -7.69 -15.38 -12.26
C ASN A 109 -8.51 -16.40 -11.42
N HIS A 110 -8.75 -16.07 -10.15
CA HIS A 110 -9.51 -16.94 -9.25
C HIS A 110 -11.01 -16.69 -9.29
N TYR A 111 -11.42 -15.41 -9.33
CA TYR A 111 -12.82 -15.03 -9.31
C TYR A 111 -13.41 -14.97 -10.72
N VAL A 112 -14.67 -15.43 -10.87
CA VAL A 112 -15.47 -15.18 -12.07
C VAL A 112 -16.17 -13.83 -12.00
N GLU A 113 -16.30 -13.28 -10.79
CA GLU A 113 -16.79 -11.93 -10.51
C GLU A 113 -15.72 -10.90 -10.84
N PRO A 114 -16.10 -9.69 -11.32
CA PRO A 114 -15.17 -8.60 -11.47
C PRO A 114 -14.50 -8.22 -10.14
N VAL A 115 -13.27 -7.75 -10.23
CA VAL A 115 -12.46 -7.33 -9.08
C VAL A 115 -12.21 -5.84 -9.16
N LEU A 116 -12.32 -5.13 -8.04
CA LEU A 116 -11.84 -3.75 -7.87
C LEU A 116 -10.72 -3.73 -6.84
N ILE A 117 -9.59 -3.17 -7.20
CA ILE A 117 -8.49 -2.85 -6.29
C ILE A 117 -8.56 -1.35 -5.95
N ILE A 118 -8.65 -1.03 -4.66
CA ILE A 118 -8.49 0.34 -4.17
C ILE A 118 -7.14 0.40 -3.48
N LYS A 119 -6.20 1.13 -4.10
CA LYS A 119 -4.84 1.24 -3.59
C LYS A 119 -4.62 2.59 -2.94
N THR A 120 -4.18 2.57 -1.67
CA THR A 120 -3.96 3.75 -0.83
C THR A 120 -2.58 3.65 -0.18
N ALA A 121 -1.57 4.18 -0.86
CA ALA A 121 -0.18 4.08 -0.41
C ALA A 121 0.55 5.40 -0.59
N TRP A 122 1.32 5.79 0.44
CA TRP A 122 2.13 7.01 0.44
C TRP A 122 3.49 6.74 1.05
N GLY A 123 4.55 7.13 0.33
CA GLY A 123 5.93 6.92 0.75
C GLY A 123 6.28 7.61 2.07
N GLY A 124 7.14 6.97 2.85
CA GLY A 124 7.71 7.57 4.06
C GLY A 124 6.72 7.71 5.23
N LYS A 125 5.68 6.89 5.31
CA LYS A 125 4.64 6.96 6.34
C LYS A 125 4.77 5.86 7.40
N SER A 126 4.56 6.25 8.67
CA SER A 126 4.56 5.37 9.83
C SER A 126 3.14 4.97 10.25
N ILE A 127 2.99 3.83 10.93
CA ILE A 127 1.74 3.51 11.62
C ILE A 127 1.64 4.21 12.97
N ALA A 128 2.78 4.49 13.61
CA ALA A 128 2.81 5.17 14.90
C ALA A 128 2.26 6.60 14.84
N ARG A 129 2.37 7.29 13.70
CA ARG A 129 1.93 8.67 13.54
C ARG A 129 0.99 8.85 12.36
N ASP A 130 1.46 8.56 11.15
CA ASP A 130 0.77 8.93 9.90
C ASP A 130 -0.52 8.14 9.69
N PHE A 131 -0.45 6.81 9.80
CA PHE A 131 -1.58 5.89 9.75
C PHE A 131 -2.12 5.50 11.13
N ARG A 132 -1.81 6.28 12.17
CA ARG A 132 -2.22 5.96 13.54
C ARG A 132 -3.72 5.71 13.61
N PRO A 133 -4.14 4.52 14.06
CA PRO A 133 -5.56 4.19 14.13
C PRO A 133 -6.23 5.01 15.24
N PRO A 134 -7.51 5.40 15.07
CA PRO A 134 -8.24 6.22 16.04
C PRO A 134 -8.20 5.68 17.47
N SER A 135 -8.32 4.36 17.66
CA SER A 135 -8.31 3.71 18.96
C SER A 135 -6.96 3.77 19.70
N SER A 136 -5.86 4.09 18.98
CA SER A 136 -4.55 4.32 19.63
C SER A 136 -4.41 5.71 20.25
N GLY A 137 -5.33 6.65 19.98
CA GLY A 137 -5.27 8.02 20.49
C GLY A 137 -3.99 8.77 20.08
N LEU A 138 -3.67 9.85 20.76
CA LEU A 138 -2.39 10.56 20.59
C LEU A 138 -1.25 9.83 21.33
N GLN A 139 -0.01 10.06 20.90
CA GLN A 139 1.15 9.67 21.71
C GLN A 139 1.23 10.49 23.00
N SER A 140 2.17 10.15 23.88
CA SER A 140 2.34 10.85 25.15
C SER A 140 2.62 12.35 24.97
N LYS A 141 2.31 13.15 25.98
CA LYS A 141 2.56 14.61 25.97
C LYS A 141 4.06 14.91 25.78
N GLU A 142 4.91 14.07 26.36
CA GLU A 142 6.36 14.15 26.27
C GLU A 142 6.82 13.91 24.82
N LYS A 143 6.26 12.91 24.14
CA LYS A 143 6.58 12.61 22.75
C LYS A 143 6.11 13.70 21.81
N ILE A 144 4.94 14.25 22.04
CA ILE A 144 4.44 15.41 21.28
C ILE A 144 5.35 16.62 21.51
N ALA A 145 5.77 16.87 22.77
CA ALA A 145 6.69 17.97 23.08
C ALA A 145 8.05 17.81 22.39
N GLU A 146 8.59 16.58 22.33
CA GLU A 146 9.81 16.26 21.57
C GLU A 146 9.69 16.64 20.10
N PHE A 147 8.58 16.30 19.44
CA PHE A 147 8.35 16.67 18.03
C PHE A 147 8.21 18.18 17.84
N VAL A 148 7.55 18.87 18.77
CA VAL A 148 7.44 20.35 18.75
C VAL A 148 8.83 20.97 18.86
N GLU A 149 9.65 20.49 19.80
CA GLU A 149 11.02 20.94 19.99
C GLU A 149 11.89 20.70 18.74
N ASN A 150 11.74 19.54 18.10
CA ASN A 150 12.44 19.23 16.86
C ASN A 150 12.02 20.19 15.71
N MET A 151 10.77 20.64 15.68
CA MET A 151 10.33 21.66 14.72
C MET A 151 10.93 23.03 15.02
N CYS A 152 10.98 23.44 16.27
CA CYS A 152 11.63 24.69 16.70
C CYS A 152 13.14 24.67 16.37
N ASN A 153 13.82 23.58 16.67
CA ASN A 153 15.23 23.38 16.34
C ASN A 153 15.50 23.43 14.83
N ARG A 154 14.62 22.84 14.03
CA ARG A 154 14.72 22.89 12.57
C ARG A 154 14.61 24.32 12.06
N ASP A 155 13.68 25.10 12.56
CA ASP A 155 13.50 26.48 12.16
C ASP A 155 14.69 27.34 12.54
N PHE A 156 15.19 27.21 13.77
CA PHE A 156 16.42 27.86 14.22
C PHE A 156 17.58 27.52 13.29
N ASN A 157 17.81 26.23 13.04
CA ASN A 157 18.87 25.78 12.14
C ASN A 157 18.75 26.31 10.71
N ASN A 158 17.52 26.45 10.19
CA ASN A 158 17.26 27.01 8.87
C ASN A 158 17.56 28.53 8.82
N GLN A 159 17.21 29.27 9.87
CA GLN A 159 17.55 30.69 9.97
C GLN A 159 19.07 30.89 9.99
N ILE A 160 19.76 30.19 10.89
CA ILE A 160 21.23 30.25 10.97
C ILE A 160 21.89 29.85 9.63
N ARG A 161 21.40 28.82 8.98
CA ARG A 161 21.91 28.39 7.65
C ARG A 161 21.71 29.49 6.60
N SER A 162 20.57 30.15 6.61
CA SER A 162 20.27 31.24 5.68
C SER A 162 21.21 32.42 5.88
N GLU A 163 21.42 32.86 7.14
CA GLU A 163 22.33 33.93 7.50
C GLU A 163 23.79 33.58 7.16
N TRP A 164 24.22 32.36 7.47
CA TRP A 164 25.53 31.85 7.12
C TRP A 164 25.80 31.83 5.61
N ASN A 165 24.85 31.38 4.81
CA ASN A 165 24.96 31.39 3.35
C ASN A 165 25.05 32.80 2.76
N LYS A 166 24.37 33.78 3.38
CA LYS A 166 24.48 35.19 2.99
C LYS A 166 25.87 35.72 3.35
N ALA A 167 26.30 35.55 4.60
CA ALA A 167 27.56 36.07 5.09
C ALA A 167 28.79 35.47 4.37
N LYS A 168 28.71 34.21 3.92
CA LYS A 168 29.77 33.58 3.13
C LYS A 168 30.06 34.24 1.79
N LYS A 169 29.11 35.02 1.20
CA LYS A 169 29.33 35.74 -0.05
C LYS A 169 30.38 36.85 0.16
N ASP A 170 30.32 37.53 1.32
CA ASP A 170 31.22 38.64 1.65
C ASP A 170 32.44 38.17 2.47
N SER A 171 32.28 37.11 3.22
CA SER A 171 33.34 36.55 4.11
C SER A 171 33.40 35.01 3.95
N PRO A 172 34.13 34.48 2.94
CA PRO A 172 34.15 33.04 2.62
C PRO A 172 34.60 32.12 3.76
N LYS A 173 35.40 32.64 4.70
CA LYS A 173 35.95 31.90 5.85
C LYS A 173 35.06 31.93 7.09
N ILE A 174 33.94 32.69 7.07
CA ILE A 174 33.07 32.79 8.24
C ILE A 174 32.46 31.43 8.60
N THR A 175 32.54 31.11 9.89
CA THR A 175 32.04 29.84 10.43
C THR A 175 30.53 29.97 10.80
N ARG A 176 29.84 28.83 10.83
CA ARG A 176 28.47 28.79 11.32
C ARG A 176 28.37 29.26 12.78
N LYS A 177 29.34 28.90 13.64
CA LYS A 177 29.37 29.27 15.06
C LYS A 177 29.47 30.78 15.26
N GLU A 178 30.22 31.48 14.40
CA GLU A 178 30.30 32.96 14.44
C GLU A 178 28.99 33.62 14.04
N ILE A 179 28.25 33.01 13.13
CA ILE A 179 26.89 33.47 12.78
C ILE A 179 25.93 33.22 13.94
N GLU A 180 25.92 32.03 14.53
CA GLU A 180 25.07 31.73 15.69
C GLU A 180 25.28 32.73 16.84
N ALA A 181 26.53 33.12 17.10
CA ALA A 181 26.87 34.08 18.15
C ALA A 181 26.41 35.55 17.85
N LYS A 182 26.24 35.88 16.57
CA LYS A 182 25.85 37.24 16.10
C LYS A 182 24.40 37.33 15.66
N SER A 183 23.74 36.21 15.47
CA SER A 183 22.37 36.15 14.98
C SER A 183 21.39 36.69 16.00
N SER A 184 20.38 37.40 15.53
CA SER A 184 19.19 37.75 16.31
C SER A 184 18.25 36.53 16.48
N ALA A 185 18.47 35.46 15.72
CA ALA A 185 17.71 34.24 15.85
C ALA A 185 17.94 33.62 17.25
N SER A 186 16.86 33.30 17.93
CA SER A 186 16.89 32.70 19.25
C SER A 186 15.97 31.50 19.27
N LEU A 187 16.47 30.35 19.71
CA LEU A 187 15.66 29.15 19.87
C LEU A 187 14.48 29.41 20.83
N ASP A 188 14.72 30.15 21.92
CA ASP A 188 13.68 30.50 22.88
C ASP A 188 12.64 31.47 22.28
N GLY A 189 13.08 32.41 21.43
CA GLY A 189 12.18 33.26 20.67
C GLY A 189 11.27 32.46 19.73
N ILE A 190 11.84 31.48 19.03
CA ILE A 190 11.08 30.57 18.15
C ILE A 190 10.08 29.71 18.96
N ARG A 191 10.53 29.14 20.08
CA ARG A 191 9.66 28.38 20.99
C ARG A 191 8.46 29.20 21.43
N LYS A 192 8.72 30.43 21.93
CA LYS A 192 7.68 31.35 22.40
C LYS A 192 6.70 31.71 21.29
N ALA A 193 7.18 31.92 20.07
CA ALA A 193 6.36 32.36 18.94
C ALA A 193 5.57 31.20 18.30
N LYS A 194 6.15 29.98 18.22
CA LYS A 194 5.63 28.93 17.33
C LYS A 194 5.27 27.60 18.03
N ALA A 195 5.64 27.36 19.28
CA ALA A 195 5.44 26.06 19.91
C ALA A 195 3.95 25.65 19.96
N ALA A 196 3.03 26.59 20.17
CA ALA A 196 1.59 26.31 20.20
C ALA A 196 1.06 25.90 18.79
N GLU A 197 1.50 26.58 17.75
CA GLU A 197 1.18 26.25 16.36
C GLU A 197 1.74 24.88 15.99
N TYR A 198 3.02 24.62 16.31
CA TYR A 198 3.66 23.34 16.03
C TYR A 198 3.01 22.19 16.78
N ARG A 199 2.57 22.41 18.03
CA ARG A 199 1.78 21.43 18.76
C ARG A 199 0.51 21.04 18.00
N LYS A 200 -0.25 22.03 17.54
CA LYS A 200 -1.46 21.80 16.72
C LYS A 200 -1.15 21.06 15.43
N GLN A 201 -0.05 21.39 14.75
CA GLN A 201 0.39 20.68 13.54
C GLN A 201 0.77 19.23 13.84
N VAL A 202 1.52 18.98 14.91
CA VAL A 202 1.92 17.64 15.35
C VAL A 202 0.68 16.82 15.69
N GLU A 203 -0.19 17.31 16.55
CA GLU A 203 -1.43 16.62 16.95
C GLU A 203 -2.34 16.34 15.75
N GLY A 204 -2.51 17.30 14.84
CA GLY A 204 -3.31 17.14 13.61
C GLY A 204 -2.73 16.13 12.61
N SER A 205 -1.43 15.85 12.69
CA SER A 205 -0.77 14.87 11.81
C SER A 205 -1.04 13.41 12.18
N TYR A 206 -1.44 13.15 13.45
CA TYR A 206 -1.75 11.80 13.89
C TYR A 206 -2.98 11.25 13.16
N GLY A 207 -2.82 10.08 12.55
CA GLY A 207 -3.87 9.41 11.79
C GLY A 207 -4.33 10.17 10.53
N TYR A 208 -3.59 11.18 10.06
CA TYR A 208 -3.97 11.92 8.87
C TYR A 208 -4.11 10.99 7.64
N PHE A 209 -3.13 10.11 7.43
CA PHE A 209 -3.17 9.15 6.30
C PHE A 209 -4.13 7.98 6.54
N TYR A 210 -4.47 7.65 7.78
CA TYR A 210 -5.57 6.75 8.07
C TYR A 210 -6.91 7.34 7.58
N ARG A 211 -7.19 8.59 7.93
CA ARG A 211 -8.41 9.27 7.48
C ARG A 211 -8.45 9.42 5.97
N LEU A 212 -7.33 9.82 5.35
CA LEU A 212 -7.24 9.95 3.91
C LEU A 212 -7.43 8.62 3.16
N MET A 213 -6.92 7.52 3.72
CA MET A 213 -7.15 6.16 3.23
C MET A 213 -8.65 5.81 3.26
N MET A 214 -9.31 6.06 4.39
CA MET A 214 -10.74 5.77 4.53
C MET A 214 -11.61 6.63 3.61
N GLU A 215 -11.27 7.90 3.47
CA GLU A 215 -11.92 8.83 2.54
C GLU A 215 -11.80 8.35 1.08
N GLU A 216 -10.59 7.95 0.65
CA GLU A 216 -10.37 7.46 -0.71
C GLU A 216 -11.15 6.17 -1.00
N ILE A 217 -11.26 5.27 -0.01
CA ILE A 217 -12.10 4.07 -0.11
C ILE A 217 -13.56 4.46 -0.26
N GLU A 218 -14.07 5.32 0.62
CA GLU A 218 -15.46 5.76 0.62
C GLU A 218 -15.83 6.46 -0.70
N VAL A 219 -15.02 7.42 -1.14
CA VAL A 219 -15.25 8.18 -2.38
C VAL A 219 -15.21 7.24 -3.59
N THR A 220 -14.25 6.30 -3.65
CA THR A 220 -14.15 5.34 -4.76
C THR A 220 -15.40 4.46 -4.85
N LEU A 221 -15.90 3.98 -3.72
CA LEU A 221 -17.09 3.13 -3.69
C LEU A 221 -18.37 3.91 -3.97
N LYS A 222 -18.49 5.15 -3.49
CA LYS A 222 -19.61 6.04 -3.76
C LYS A 222 -19.71 6.44 -5.23
N GLU A 223 -18.56 6.70 -5.85
CA GLU A 223 -18.44 7.13 -7.24
C GLU A 223 -18.16 5.94 -8.20
N PHE A 224 -18.40 4.71 -7.79
CA PHE A 224 -17.95 3.50 -8.50
C PHE A 224 -18.36 3.53 -9.98
N LYS A 225 -19.65 3.75 -10.28
CA LYS A 225 -20.14 3.83 -11.66
C LYS A 225 -19.52 4.97 -12.46
N GLN A 226 -19.31 6.12 -11.82
CA GLN A 226 -18.70 7.28 -12.47
C GLN A 226 -17.21 7.03 -12.79
N ARG A 227 -16.49 6.39 -11.85
CA ARG A 227 -15.07 6.10 -11.99
C ARG A 227 -14.78 4.96 -12.95
N PHE A 228 -15.72 3.99 -13.03
CA PHE A 228 -15.62 2.78 -13.84
C PHE A 228 -16.91 2.59 -14.65
N PRO A 229 -17.00 3.20 -15.84
CA PRO A 229 -18.23 3.13 -16.68
C PRO A 229 -18.66 1.71 -17.05
N ASP A 230 -17.76 0.74 -17.09
CA ASP A 230 -18.03 -0.68 -17.35
C ASP A 230 -18.72 -1.39 -16.16
N TYR A 231 -18.76 -0.77 -14.98
CA TYR A 231 -19.46 -1.31 -13.81
C TYR A 231 -20.97 -1.34 -14.05
N ASP A 232 -21.57 -2.51 -13.91
CA ASP A 232 -23.00 -2.76 -14.20
C ASP A 232 -23.92 -2.64 -12.97
N GLU A 233 -23.46 -1.97 -11.94
CA GLU A 233 -24.20 -1.66 -10.69
C GLU A 233 -24.69 -2.89 -9.91
N ARG A 234 -24.05 -4.05 -10.11
CA ARG A 234 -24.40 -5.30 -9.43
C ARG A 234 -24.15 -5.30 -7.92
N GLY A 235 -23.62 -4.22 -7.36
CA GLY A 235 -23.16 -4.15 -5.98
C GLY A 235 -21.74 -4.70 -5.78
N TYR A 236 -21.22 -4.60 -4.56
CA TYR A 236 -19.88 -5.05 -4.21
C TYR A 236 -19.83 -5.63 -2.80
N GLU A 237 -18.82 -6.44 -2.53
CA GLU A 237 -18.38 -6.81 -1.18
C GLU A 237 -16.94 -6.37 -0.95
N ILE A 238 -16.63 -5.85 0.23
CA ILE A 238 -15.23 -5.62 0.63
C ILE A 238 -14.63 -6.97 1.00
N ALA A 239 -13.78 -7.48 0.12
CA ALA A 239 -13.34 -8.87 0.12
C ALA A 239 -12.04 -9.10 0.90
N GLY A 240 -11.19 -8.08 1.05
CA GLY A 240 -9.95 -8.21 1.80
C GLY A 240 -9.13 -6.92 1.87
N PHE A 241 -8.15 -6.93 2.75
CA PHE A 241 -7.23 -5.82 3.00
C PHE A 241 -5.79 -6.33 3.02
N VAL A 242 -4.88 -5.63 2.34
CA VAL A 242 -3.45 -5.92 2.34
C VAL A 242 -2.70 -4.73 2.91
N TRP A 243 -1.83 -4.97 3.87
CA TRP A 243 -0.96 -3.98 4.49
C TRP A 243 0.51 -4.24 4.20
N PHE A 244 1.20 -3.26 3.61
CA PHE A 244 2.63 -3.38 3.33
C PHE A 244 3.37 -2.09 3.72
N GLN A 245 3.76 -2.02 4.99
CA GLN A 245 4.38 -0.85 5.63
C GLN A 245 5.24 -1.32 6.82
N GLY A 246 6.21 -0.52 7.29
CA GLY A 246 6.99 -0.80 8.49
C GLY A 246 8.29 0.00 8.59
N TRP A 247 8.91 0.39 7.46
CA TRP A 247 10.22 1.03 7.42
C TRP A 247 10.31 2.28 8.31
N ASN A 248 9.32 3.16 8.27
CA ASN A 248 9.34 4.42 9.01
C ASN A 248 9.12 4.23 10.52
N ASP A 249 8.66 3.07 10.93
CA ASP A 249 8.48 2.74 12.34
C ASP A 249 9.72 2.16 13.02
N MET A 250 10.84 2.05 12.29
CA MET A 250 12.15 1.74 12.90
C MET A 250 12.81 2.95 13.58
N TYR A 251 12.23 4.13 13.45
CA TYR A 251 12.80 5.40 13.93
C TYR A 251 11.93 6.01 15.01
N ASN A 252 12.51 6.93 15.78
CA ASN A 252 11.80 7.73 16.79
C ASN A 252 11.14 6.93 17.93
N GLY A 253 11.58 5.69 18.21
CA GLY A 253 10.94 4.83 19.19
C GLY A 253 9.61 4.23 18.76
N PHE A 254 9.23 4.37 17.48
CA PHE A 254 7.94 3.91 16.97
C PHE A 254 7.81 2.38 16.93
N GLN A 255 8.95 1.65 16.83
CA GLN A 255 8.98 0.19 16.89
C GLN A 255 8.37 -0.36 18.18
N ASP A 256 8.44 0.37 19.28
CA ASP A 256 7.98 -0.09 20.60
C ASP A 256 6.46 -0.16 20.71
N GLU A 257 5.74 0.62 19.93
CA GLU A 257 4.28 0.64 19.88
C GLU A 257 3.68 0.00 18.61
N TYR A 258 4.53 -0.53 17.70
CA TYR A 258 4.06 -1.04 16.41
C TYR A 258 3.02 -2.16 16.56
N ALA A 259 3.25 -3.14 17.44
CA ALA A 259 2.32 -4.26 17.64
C ALA A 259 0.94 -3.78 18.09
N THR A 260 0.89 -2.87 19.07
CA THR A 260 -0.36 -2.29 19.56
C THR A 260 -1.08 -1.51 18.47
N ASN A 261 -0.35 -0.63 17.77
CA ASN A 261 -0.93 0.16 16.69
C ASN A 261 -1.43 -0.70 15.53
N MET A 262 -0.71 -1.77 15.17
CA MET A 262 -1.12 -2.69 14.11
C MET A 262 -2.39 -3.46 14.48
N ALA A 263 -2.48 -3.96 15.71
CA ALA A 263 -3.68 -4.63 16.19
C ALA A 263 -4.90 -3.70 16.23
N ASN A 264 -4.71 -2.46 16.68
CA ASN A 264 -5.74 -1.43 16.68
C ASN A 264 -6.14 -1.03 15.26
N PHE A 265 -5.17 -0.88 14.35
CA PHE A 265 -5.41 -0.58 12.94
C PHE A 265 -6.32 -1.63 12.27
N ILE A 266 -6.06 -2.92 12.49
CA ILE A 266 -6.90 -4.00 11.96
C ILE A 266 -8.33 -3.89 12.50
N ARG A 267 -8.49 -3.62 13.81
CA ARG A 267 -9.81 -3.49 14.45
C ARG A 267 -10.57 -2.27 13.95
N ASP A 268 -9.90 -1.12 13.86
CA ASP A 268 -10.50 0.13 13.41
C ASP A 268 -10.90 0.07 11.93
N VAL A 269 -10.02 -0.45 11.06
CA VAL A 269 -10.35 -0.69 9.64
C VAL A 269 -11.59 -1.59 9.49
N ARG A 270 -11.66 -2.68 10.26
CA ARG A 270 -12.82 -3.58 10.25
C ARG A 270 -14.11 -2.92 10.72
N LYS A 271 -14.00 -2.07 11.76
CA LYS A 271 -15.12 -1.29 12.29
C LYS A 271 -15.61 -0.28 11.26
N ASP A 272 -14.72 0.53 10.71
CA ASP A 272 -15.05 1.62 9.80
C ASP A 272 -15.59 1.10 8.47
N LEU A 273 -15.05 -0.02 7.96
CA LEU A 273 -15.56 -0.71 6.79
C LEU A 273 -16.78 -1.62 7.08
N LYS A 274 -17.29 -1.66 8.30
CA LYS A 274 -18.41 -2.50 8.74
C LYS A 274 -18.23 -3.98 8.36
N SER A 275 -16.98 -4.45 8.39
CA SER A 275 -16.61 -5.82 8.01
C SER A 275 -15.78 -6.50 9.12
N PRO A 276 -16.40 -6.98 10.20
CA PRO A 276 -15.71 -7.41 11.44
C PRO A 276 -14.78 -8.61 11.25
N LYS A 277 -14.98 -9.39 10.20
CA LYS A 277 -14.14 -10.55 9.85
C LYS A 277 -13.37 -10.34 8.54
N LEU A 278 -13.16 -9.08 8.11
CA LEU A 278 -12.41 -8.79 6.88
C LEU A 278 -11.06 -9.52 6.87
N PRO A 279 -10.77 -10.32 5.86
CA PRO A 279 -9.45 -10.93 5.68
C PRO A 279 -8.36 -9.87 5.57
N PHE A 280 -7.24 -10.09 6.27
CA PHE A 280 -6.17 -9.11 6.38
C PHE A 280 -4.82 -9.79 6.14
N VAL A 281 -4.11 -9.40 5.09
CA VAL A 281 -2.77 -9.88 4.78
C VAL A 281 -1.75 -8.80 5.13
N ILE A 282 -0.69 -9.15 5.83
CA ILE A 282 0.39 -8.25 6.23
C ILE A 282 1.69 -8.73 5.57
N GLY A 283 2.32 -7.86 4.77
CA GLY A 283 3.68 -8.10 4.29
C GLY A 283 4.70 -7.78 5.38
N LEU A 284 5.42 -8.80 5.88
CA LEU A 284 6.54 -8.59 6.79
C LEU A 284 7.63 -7.75 6.11
N MET A 285 8.32 -6.92 6.87
CA MET A 285 9.49 -6.19 6.36
C MET A 285 10.56 -7.19 5.87
N GLY A 286 11.05 -6.97 4.64
CA GLY A 286 12.02 -7.86 4.00
C GLY A 286 13.18 -7.11 3.31
N GLN A 287 13.37 -5.82 3.63
CA GLN A 287 14.34 -4.96 2.94
C GLN A 287 15.80 -5.31 3.19
N ASN A 288 16.09 -6.20 4.13
CA ASN A 288 17.41 -6.73 4.39
C ASN A 288 17.71 -8.00 3.55
N GLY A 289 16.77 -8.43 2.73
CA GLY A 289 16.89 -9.64 1.92
C GLY A 289 17.08 -10.88 2.77
N PHE A 290 18.06 -11.72 2.39
CA PHE A 290 18.34 -12.97 3.09
C PHE A 290 19.14 -12.80 4.40
N LYS A 291 19.56 -11.57 4.74
CA LYS A 291 20.23 -11.29 6.01
C LYS A 291 19.19 -11.22 7.11
N GLU A 292 19.56 -11.74 8.27
CA GLU A 292 18.71 -11.67 9.45
C GLU A 292 18.44 -10.20 9.82
N ALA A 293 17.18 -9.88 10.10
CA ALA A 293 16.80 -8.56 10.56
C ALA A 293 17.33 -8.33 11.99
N GLN A 294 17.93 -7.17 12.24
CA GLN A 294 18.50 -6.80 13.54
C GLN A 294 17.94 -5.45 14.03
N GLY A 295 18.11 -5.19 15.33
CA GLY A 295 17.70 -3.92 15.96
C GLY A 295 16.21 -3.62 15.73
N ASN A 296 15.89 -2.37 15.45
CA ASN A 296 14.52 -1.92 15.28
C ASN A 296 13.77 -2.60 14.10
N MET A 297 14.51 -3.05 13.07
CA MET A 297 13.92 -3.82 11.99
C MET A 297 13.37 -5.17 12.50
N ALA A 298 14.15 -5.86 13.35
CA ALA A 298 13.72 -7.12 13.95
C ALA A 298 12.48 -6.93 14.84
N LEU A 299 12.44 -5.83 15.62
CA LEU A 299 11.29 -5.50 16.47
C LEU A 299 10.03 -5.25 15.67
N VAL A 300 10.10 -4.44 14.60
CA VAL A 300 8.93 -4.20 13.73
C VAL A 300 8.50 -5.48 13.03
N LYS A 301 9.44 -6.29 12.52
CA LYS A 301 9.13 -7.56 11.86
C LYS A 301 8.49 -8.56 12.82
N ALA A 302 8.97 -8.66 14.06
CA ALA A 302 8.37 -9.49 15.10
C ALA A 302 6.96 -9.01 15.46
N ALA A 303 6.77 -7.69 15.58
CA ALA A 303 5.45 -7.09 15.84
C ALA A 303 4.44 -7.37 14.70
N GLN A 304 4.89 -7.33 13.46
CA GLN A 304 4.04 -7.71 12.31
C GLN A 304 3.67 -9.20 12.38
N LEU A 305 4.62 -10.07 12.68
CA LEU A 305 4.41 -11.51 12.75
C LEU A 305 3.47 -11.88 13.89
N SER A 306 3.58 -11.21 15.04
CA SER A 306 2.73 -11.48 16.22
C SER A 306 1.23 -11.29 15.97
N MET A 307 0.83 -10.64 14.88
CA MET A 307 -0.59 -10.54 14.50
C MET A 307 -1.21 -11.91 14.18
N ASN A 308 -0.40 -12.89 13.77
CA ASN A 308 -0.87 -14.27 13.56
C ASN A 308 -1.30 -14.97 14.85
N ASP A 309 -0.77 -14.54 16.00
CA ASP A 309 -0.95 -15.21 17.30
C ASP A 309 -2.12 -14.63 18.11
N ILE A 310 -2.65 -13.47 17.70
CA ILE A 310 -3.80 -12.85 18.37
C ILE A 310 -5.04 -13.71 18.14
N ALA A 311 -5.64 -14.22 19.20
CA ALA A 311 -6.78 -15.15 19.14
C ALA A 311 -7.95 -14.63 18.28
N ALA A 312 -8.27 -13.33 18.35
CA ALA A 312 -9.32 -12.70 17.55
C ALA A 312 -8.99 -12.60 16.04
N PHE A 313 -7.73 -12.84 15.66
CA PHE A 313 -7.25 -12.74 14.28
C PHE A 313 -7.02 -14.10 13.62
N LYS A 314 -7.11 -15.19 14.37
CA LYS A 314 -6.94 -16.53 13.84
C LYS A 314 -7.90 -16.81 12.69
N GLY A 315 -7.37 -17.31 11.58
CA GLY A 315 -8.12 -17.64 10.36
C GLY A 315 -8.61 -16.45 9.53
N ASN A 316 -8.30 -15.19 9.93
CA ASN A 316 -8.68 -14.01 9.17
C ASN A 316 -7.60 -12.91 9.11
N VAL A 317 -6.42 -13.15 9.69
CA VAL A 317 -5.20 -12.33 9.50
C VAL A 317 -4.06 -13.28 9.17
N LYS A 318 -3.20 -12.90 8.23
CA LYS A 318 -2.00 -13.64 7.85
C LYS A 318 -0.86 -12.69 7.54
N ALA A 319 0.17 -12.72 8.37
CA ALA A 319 1.44 -12.06 8.11
C ALA A 319 2.36 -13.01 7.34
N ILE A 320 2.90 -12.57 6.20
CA ILE A 320 3.73 -13.39 5.32
C ILE A 320 5.11 -12.79 5.09
N PRO A 321 6.16 -13.60 4.95
CA PRO A 321 7.50 -13.12 4.67
C PRO A 321 7.58 -12.52 3.26
N THR A 322 8.35 -11.44 3.09
CA THR A 322 8.63 -10.83 1.79
C THR A 322 10.11 -10.89 1.41
N ASP A 323 11.00 -11.09 2.39
CA ASP A 323 12.44 -11.30 2.21
C ASP A 323 12.79 -12.52 1.38
N VAL A 324 11.98 -13.57 1.46
CA VAL A 324 12.13 -14.81 0.67
C VAL A 324 12.07 -14.57 -0.85
N TYR A 325 11.50 -13.45 -1.27
CA TYR A 325 11.37 -13.04 -2.67
C TYR A 325 12.49 -12.09 -3.12
N TRP A 326 13.50 -11.86 -2.28
CA TRP A 326 14.65 -11.00 -2.61
C TRP A 326 15.35 -11.47 -3.89
N ASP A 327 15.64 -10.53 -4.78
CA ASP A 327 16.27 -10.82 -6.07
C ASP A 327 17.77 -10.99 -5.91
N LYS A 328 18.25 -12.22 -5.97
CA LYS A 328 19.68 -12.56 -5.83
C LYS A 328 20.57 -11.92 -6.92
N LYS A 329 20.04 -11.77 -8.15
CA LYS A 329 20.79 -11.15 -9.24
C LYS A 329 20.94 -9.65 -9.00
N ALA A 330 19.86 -9.00 -8.58
CA ALA A 330 19.89 -7.59 -8.23
C ALA A 330 20.78 -7.33 -7.01
N ASP A 331 20.75 -8.20 -6.00
CA ASP A 331 21.59 -8.11 -4.82
C ASP A 331 23.07 -8.21 -5.18
N ALA A 332 23.46 -9.17 -6.00
CA ALA A 332 24.82 -9.36 -6.45
C ALA A 332 25.34 -8.20 -7.32
N ALA A 333 24.47 -7.57 -8.13
CA ALA A 333 24.85 -6.46 -8.99
C ALA A 333 24.88 -5.10 -8.26
N TYR A 334 24.14 -4.96 -7.15
CA TYR A 334 23.99 -3.68 -6.46
C TYR A 334 25.29 -3.05 -5.94
N PRO A 335 26.31 -3.76 -5.40
CA PRO A 335 27.53 -3.13 -4.91
C PRO A 335 28.27 -2.30 -5.97
N THR A 336 28.21 -2.70 -7.24
CA THR A 336 28.89 -2.04 -8.37
C THR A 336 27.93 -1.33 -9.32
N TRP A 337 26.71 -1.07 -8.92
CA TRP A 337 25.66 -0.55 -9.81
C TRP A 337 25.98 0.78 -10.48
N ARG A 338 26.82 1.63 -9.84
CA ARG A 338 27.20 2.93 -10.40
C ARG A 338 28.19 2.78 -11.55
N ASP A 339 29.12 1.82 -11.43
CA ASP A 339 30.16 1.57 -12.42
C ASP A 339 29.61 0.77 -13.61
N ASN A 340 28.52 0.02 -13.39
CA ASN A 340 27.86 -0.84 -14.38
C ASN A 340 26.37 -0.46 -14.55
N PHE A 341 26.08 0.82 -14.69
CA PHE A 341 24.70 1.33 -14.67
C PHE A 341 23.81 0.75 -15.76
N GLU A 342 24.32 0.61 -17.01
CA GLU A 342 23.57 0.03 -18.12
C GLU A 342 23.16 -1.44 -17.88
N ALA A 343 24.01 -2.22 -17.23
CA ALA A 343 23.67 -3.58 -16.82
C ALA A 343 22.70 -3.57 -15.63
N TRP A 344 22.93 -2.67 -14.67
CA TRP A 344 22.08 -2.53 -13.50
C TRP A 344 20.62 -2.20 -13.83
N GLU A 345 20.38 -1.24 -14.71
CA GLU A 345 19.01 -0.80 -15.05
C GLU A 345 18.14 -1.87 -15.72
N LYS A 346 18.75 -2.99 -16.16
CA LYS A 346 18.06 -4.20 -16.68
C LYS A 346 17.76 -5.24 -15.61
N ILE A 347 18.26 -5.04 -14.37
CA ILE A 347 18.16 -5.99 -13.25
C ILE A 347 17.46 -5.36 -12.05
N GLY A 348 17.78 -4.11 -11.72
CA GLY A 348 17.23 -3.36 -10.60
C GLY A 348 17.08 -1.88 -10.95
N SER A 349 16.41 -1.13 -10.07
CA SER A 349 16.11 0.28 -10.37
C SER A 349 16.07 1.21 -9.15
N ASP A 350 16.30 0.68 -7.94
CA ASP A 350 16.19 1.46 -6.71
C ASP A 350 17.12 0.89 -5.61
N ARG A 351 16.99 1.35 -4.39
CA ARG A 351 17.81 1.02 -3.23
C ARG A 351 17.32 -0.24 -2.50
N PRO A 352 18.13 -0.82 -1.59
CA PRO A 352 17.74 -1.99 -0.80
C PRO A 352 16.44 -1.80 -0.01
N TYR A 353 16.18 -0.61 0.56
CA TYR A 353 14.93 -0.33 1.27
C TYR A 353 13.69 -0.35 0.37
N HIS A 354 13.88 -0.38 -0.94
CA HIS A 354 12.84 -0.60 -1.95
C HIS A 354 13.05 -1.90 -2.75
N TYR A 355 13.57 -2.95 -2.09
CA TYR A 355 13.82 -4.24 -2.73
C TYR A 355 14.62 -4.13 -4.03
N LEU A 356 15.60 -3.20 -4.06
CA LEU A 356 16.44 -2.90 -5.23
C LEU A 356 15.64 -2.44 -6.47
N GLY A 357 14.36 -2.12 -6.30
CA GLY A 357 13.46 -1.82 -7.41
C GLY A 357 13.27 -3.01 -8.36
N SER A 358 13.49 -4.25 -7.89
CA SER A 358 13.33 -5.46 -8.71
C SER A 358 11.86 -5.71 -9.03
N THR A 359 11.51 -5.70 -10.31
CA THR A 359 10.17 -6.05 -10.79
C THR A 359 9.81 -7.49 -10.47
N ILE A 360 10.79 -8.40 -10.47
CA ILE A 360 10.61 -9.80 -10.08
C ILE A 360 10.18 -9.90 -8.61
N THR A 361 10.84 -9.16 -7.72
CA THR A 361 10.51 -9.15 -6.30
C THR A 361 9.11 -8.59 -6.07
N PHE A 362 8.77 -7.42 -6.63
CA PHE A 362 7.43 -6.85 -6.48
C PHE A 362 6.34 -7.75 -7.04
N SER A 363 6.58 -8.40 -8.17
CA SER A 363 5.64 -9.35 -8.76
C SER A 363 5.44 -10.58 -7.88
N LYS A 364 6.51 -11.18 -7.34
CA LYS A 364 6.41 -12.32 -6.42
C LYS A 364 5.69 -11.96 -5.12
N ILE A 365 5.98 -10.79 -4.56
CA ILE A 365 5.28 -10.29 -3.36
C ILE A 365 3.78 -10.10 -3.65
N GLY A 366 3.43 -9.48 -4.78
CA GLY A 366 2.03 -9.28 -5.18
C GLY A 366 1.28 -10.59 -5.33
N ARG A 367 1.89 -11.59 -5.98
CA ARG A 367 1.34 -12.95 -6.11
C ARG A 367 1.13 -13.58 -4.74
N ALA A 368 2.13 -13.53 -3.87
CA ALA A 368 2.04 -14.09 -2.52
C ALA A 368 0.95 -13.41 -1.67
N PHE A 369 0.76 -12.10 -1.80
CA PHE A 369 -0.37 -11.42 -1.17
C PHE A 369 -1.72 -11.92 -1.70
N GLY A 370 -1.84 -12.13 -3.02
CA GLY A 370 -3.03 -12.70 -3.63
C GLY A 370 -3.31 -14.11 -3.14
N GLU A 371 -2.32 -15.00 -3.15
CA GLU A 371 -2.43 -16.37 -2.68
C GLU A 371 -2.82 -16.44 -1.19
N ALA A 372 -2.17 -15.65 -0.33
CA ALA A 372 -2.51 -15.57 1.09
C ALA A 372 -3.94 -15.04 1.32
N MET A 373 -4.37 -14.07 0.51
CA MET A 373 -5.74 -13.55 0.56
C MET A 373 -6.76 -14.63 0.18
N LEU A 374 -6.51 -15.35 -0.90
CA LEU A 374 -7.40 -16.45 -1.34
C LEU A 374 -7.47 -17.57 -0.32
N GLU A 375 -6.35 -17.89 0.35
CA GLU A 375 -6.33 -18.88 1.43
C GLU A 375 -7.24 -18.45 2.60
N LEU A 376 -7.14 -17.19 3.06
CA LEU A 376 -7.99 -16.65 4.13
C LEU A 376 -9.48 -16.62 3.74
N ARG A 377 -9.80 -16.66 2.47
CA ARG A 377 -11.20 -16.65 1.97
C ARG A 377 -11.80 -18.02 1.71
N LYS A 378 -11.00 -19.08 1.65
CA LYS A 378 -11.49 -20.46 1.45
C LYS A 378 -12.39 -20.97 2.58
N GLY A 379 -12.35 -20.37 3.74
CA GLY A 379 -13.15 -20.73 4.92
C GLY A 379 -14.43 -19.91 5.09
N LYS A 380 -14.86 -19.19 4.05
CA LYS A 380 -16.06 -18.32 4.13
C LYS A 380 -17.13 -18.73 3.16
#